data_fdb1cb0a1458515338171588903cb729
#
_entry.id   fdb1cb0a1458515338171588903cb729
#
_cell.length_a   1.000
_cell.length_b   1.000
_cell.length_c   1.000
_cell.angle_alpha   90.00
_cell.angle_beta   90.00
_cell.angle_gamma   90.00
#
_symmetry.space_group_name_H-M   'P 1'
#
loop_
_entity.id
_entity.type
_entity.pdbx_description
1 polymer ?
#
loop_
_entity_poly.entity_id
_entity_poly.type
_entity_poly.pdbx_seq_one_letter_code
_entity_poly.pdbx_strand_id
1 'polypeptide(L)'
;MKDYVFDGESHDFWEFVFVDSGNLFVTAGDKEVLLASNEMIFHKPNEFHALRGDGETSPNLVVVSFECTNPCMKFFENCRVSLNQNERFYLGQIISETRKTFYTPLNNPNICLLERNSVHDFGSEQIIFLSLELLLISLQRRYSTPPAIDPVAS
;
A
#
# COMPACT_ATOMS: atom_id res chain seq x y z
N MET A 1 -18.03 -8.58 -0.90
CA MET A 1 -17.01 -7.84 -0.08
C MET A 1 -17.46 -6.44 0.33
N LYS A 2 -18.58 -5.93 -0.19
CA LYS A 2 -19.06 -4.58 0.21
C LYS A 2 -19.36 -4.46 1.71
N ASP A 3 -19.71 -5.56 2.36
CA ASP A 3 -20.02 -5.62 3.78
C ASP A 3 -18.83 -6.16 4.61
N TYR A 4 -17.64 -6.17 4.01
CA TYR A 4 -16.44 -6.64 4.67
C TYR A 4 -16.09 -5.77 5.88
N VAL A 5 -15.74 -6.43 6.99
CA VAL A 5 -15.29 -5.75 8.21
C VAL A 5 -14.04 -6.47 8.71
N PHE A 6 -12.99 -5.68 8.94
CA PHE A 6 -11.80 -6.10 9.67
C PHE A 6 -11.68 -5.22 10.90
N ASP A 7 -11.82 -5.83 12.07
CA ASP A 7 -11.97 -5.10 13.34
C ASP A 7 -10.71 -4.34 13.76
N GLY A 8 -9.57 -4.69 13.19
CA GLY A 8 -8.37 -3.92 13.38
C GLY A 8 -7.26 -4.66 14.09
N GLU A 9 -6.06 -4.12 13.91
CA GLU A 9 -4.82 -4.61 14.51
C GLU A 9 -3.80 -3.49 14.61
N SER A 10 -2.71 -3.75 15.30
CA SER A 10 -1.48 -2.96 15.22
C SER A 10 -0.30 -3.91 15.19
N HIS A 11 0.77 -3.51 14.51
CA HIS A 11 1.99 -4.30 14.41
C HIS A 11 3.20 -3.37 14.29
N ASP A 12 4.40 -3.91 14.46
CA ASP A 12 5.63 -3.11 14.54
C ASP A 12 6.30 -2.88 13.19
N PHE A 13 5.57 -3.00 12.10
CA PHE A 13 6.07 -2.75 10.75
C PHE A 13 5.10 -1.85 9.98
N TRP A 14 5.59 -1.32 8.85
CA TRP A 14 4.79 -0.49 7.96
C TRP A 14 3.80 -1.30 7.15
N GLU A 15 2.68 -0.69 6.81
CA GLU A 15 1.70 -1.25 5.92
C GLU A 15 1.10 -0.15 5.07
N PHE A 16 0.77 -0.45 3.82
CA PHE A 16 -0.12 0.43 3.08
C PHE A 16 -1.30 -0.35 2.52
N VAL A 17 -2.41 0.36 2.34
CA VAL A 17 -3.62 -0.15 1.71
C VAL A 17 -3.89 0.69 0.48
N PHE A 18 -4.07 0.03 -0.65
CA PHE A 18 -4.39 0.66 -1.92
C PHE A 18 -5.72 0.12 -2.43
N VAL A 19 -6.61 1.03 -2.86
CA VAL A 19 -7.89 0.65 -3.46
C VAL A 19 -7.77 0.75 -4.97
N ASP A 20 -7.87 -0.39 -5.65
CA ASP A 20 -7.84 -0.44 -7.10
C ASP A 20 -9.20 -0.01 -7.69
N SER A 21 -10.28 -0.50 -7.10
CA SER A 21 -11.63 -0.12 -7.51
C SER A 21 -12.58 -0.17 -6.31
N GLY A 22 -13.65 0.61 -6.39
CA GLY A 22 -14.61 0.74 -5.30
C GLY A 22 -14.15 1.71 -4.23
N ASN A 23 -14.79 1.65 -3.08
CA ASN A 23 -14.50 2.50 -1.92
C ASN A 23 -14.34 1.65 -0.68
N LEU A 24 -13.52 2.13 0.25
CA LEU A 24 -13.23 1.41 1.49
C LEU A 24 -13.10 2.43 2.62
N PHE A 25 -13.76 2.19 3.74
CA PHE A 25 -13.50 2.95 4.95
C PHE A 25 -12.29 2.37 5.66
N VAL A 26 -11.32 3.23 5.96
CA VAL A 26 -10.07 2.85 6.62
C VAL A 26 -9.96 3.64 7.91
N THR A 27 -9.74 2.93 9.02
CA THR A 27 -9.39 3.56 10.29
C THR A 27 -7.88 3.58 10.41
N ALA A 28 -7.33 4.75 10.69
CA ALA A 28 -5.91 4.97 10.92
C ALA A 28 -5.76 5.73 12.24
N GLY A 29 -5.30 5.03 13.27
CA GLY A 29 -5.28 5.59 14.61
C GLY A 29 -6.69 5.83 15.12
N ASP A 30 -7.03 7.09 15.37
CA ASP A 30 -8.36 7.52 15.85
C ASP A 30 -9.23 8.12 14.75
N LYS A 31 -8.77 8.10 13.50
CA LYS A 31 -9.48 8.71 12.37
C LYS A 31 -9.97 7.65 11.40
N GLU A 32 -11.19 7.86 10.88
CA GLU A 32 -11.71 7.07 9.78
C GLU A 32 -11.78 7.91 8.53
N VAL A 33 -11.28 7.38 7.40
CA VAL A 33 -11.32 8.05 6.09
C VAL A 33 -11.96 7.13 5.07
N LEU A 34 -12.62 7.71 4.08
CA LEU A 34 -13.09 6.96 2.91
C LEU A 34 -11.99 6.97 1.86
N LEU A 35 -11.45 5.80 1.58
CA LEU A 35 -10.42 5.61 0.57
C LEU A 35 -11.10 5.24 -0.73
N ALA A 36 -10.93 6.08 -1.75
CA ALA A 36 -11.53 5.90 -3.05
C ALA A 36 -10.59 5.18 -4.00
N SER A 37 -11.10 4.83 -5.17
CA SER A 37 -10.32 4.19 -6.23
C SER A 37 -9.04 4.97 -6.53
N ASN A 38 -7.94 4.27 -6.69
CA ASN A 38 -6.61 4.80 -6.97
C ASN A 38 -5.97 5.54 -5.79
N GLU A 39 -6.51 5.40 -4.60
CA GLU A 39 -5.93 6.02 -3.40
C GLU A 39 -5.22 4.99 -2.52
N MET A 40 -4.19 5.44 -1.83
CA MET A 40 -3.36 4.65 -0.94
C MET A 40 -3.20 5.37 0.39
N ILE A 41 -3.26 4.62 1.48
CA ILE A 41 -2.99 5.16 2.81
C ILE A 41 -1.92 4.31 3.49
N PHE A 42 -1.03 4.97 4.21
CA PHE A 42 0.05 4.31 4.95
C PHE A 42 -0.27 4.24 6.44
N HIS A 43 0.07 3.12 7.04
CA HIS A 43 0.01 2.90 8.48
C HIS A 43 1.42 2.74 9.00
N LYS A 44 1.83 3.65 9.89
CA LYS A 44 3.14 3.56 10.53
C LYS A 44 3.18 2.40 11.53
N PRO A 45 4.38 1.94 11.94
CA PRO A 45 4.48 0.92 12.98
C PRO A 45 3.70 1.28 14.24
N ASN A 46 3.00 0.30 14.78
CA ASN A 46 2.20 0.39 16.01
C ASN A 46 0.95 1.28 15.93
N GLU A 47 0.60 1.78 14.75
CA GLU A 47 -0.65 2.50 14.56
C GLU A 47 -1.79 1.49 14.42
N PHE A 48 -2.87 1.70 15.20
CA PHE A 48 -4.07 0.91 15.03
C PHE A 48 -4.70 1.19 13.68
N HIS A 49 -5.11 0.16 12.97
CA HIS A 49 -5.79 0.29 11.68
C HIS A 49 -6.86 -0.77 11.51
N ALA A 50 -7.93 -0.41 10.82
CA ALA A 50 -9.08 -1.26 10.56
C ALA A 50 -9.65 -0.93 9.19
N LEU A 51 -10.40 -1.87 8.63
CA LEU A 51 -11.02 -1.74 7.31
C LEU A 51 -12.50 -2.11 7.40
N ARG A 52 -13.36 -1.40 6.67
CA ARG A 52 -14.75 -1.85 6.45
C ARG A 52 -15.22 -1.42 5.08
N GLY A 53 -16.07 -2.24 4.47
CA GLY A 53 -16.74 -1.89 3.22
C GLY A 53 -17.72 -0.74 3.40
N ASP A 54 -18.08 -0.08 2.30
CA ASP A 54 -19.03 1.04 2.32
C ASP A 54 -20.50 0.58 2.21
N GLY A 55 -20.74 -0.73 2.10
CA GLY A 55 -22.09 -1.30 1.95
C GLY A 55 -22.67 -1.18 0.54
N GLU A 56 -22.00 -0.54 -0.38
CA GLU A 56 -22.49 -0.29 -1.75
C GLU A 56 -21.58 -0.88 -2.81
N THR A 57 -20.27 -0.67 -2.70
CA THR A 57 -19.29 -1.16 -3.68
C THR A 57 -18.57 -2.39 -3.14
N SER A 58 -18.04 -3.20 -4.04
CA SER A 58 -17.16 -4.32 -3.70
C SER A 58 -15.73 -3.89 -3.97
N PRO A 59 -14.99 -3.44 -2.95
CA PRO A 59 -13.66 -2.90 -3.19
C PRO A 59 -12.69 -4.00 -3.60
N ASN A 60 -11.81 -3.65 -4.53
CA ASN A 60 -10.66 -4.44 -4.90
C ASN A 60 -9.44 -3.73 -4.32
N LEU A 61 -8.75 -4.37 -3.39
CA LEU A 61 -7.70 -3.72 -2.63
C LEU A 61 -6.43 -4.54 -2.57
N VAL A 62 -5.34 -3.84 -2.31
CA VAL A 62 -4.00 -4.42 -2.15
C VAL A 62 -3.45 -3.95 -0.82
N VAL A 63 -2.97 -4.89 -0.01
CA VAL A 63 -2.32 -4.59 1.26
C VAL A 63 -0.89 -5.10 1.18
N VAL A 64 0.07 -4.22 1.47
CA VAL A 64 1.49 -4.56 1.48
C VAL A 64 2.09 -4.16 2.81
N SER A 65 2.73 -5.13 3.48
CA SER A 65 3.43 -4.92 4.74
C SER A 65 4.92 -5.05 4.51
N PHE A 66 5.69 -4.17 5.13
CA PHE A 66 7.14 -4.15 4.96
C PHE A 66 7.84 -3.51 6.14
N GLU A 67 9.10 -3.85 6.33
CA GLU A 67 9.94 -3.23 7.36
C GLU A 67 10.84 -2.17 6.71
N CYS A 68 10.92 -1.02 7.34
CA CYS A 68 11.85 0.03 6.95
C CYS A 68 12.11 0.92 8.15
N THR A 69 13.38 1.02 8.54
CA THR A 69 13.82 1.82 9.69
C THR A 69 14.45 3.15 9.28
N ASN A 70 14.50 3.44 7.97
CA ASN A 70 15.07 4.68 7.49
C ASN A 70 14.23 5.88 7.96
N PRO A 71 14.86 6.93 8.52
CA PRO A 71 14.15 8.11 8.99
C PRO A 71 13.31 8.82 7.93
N CYS A 72 13.61 8.64 6.64
CA CYS A 72 12.80 9.21 5.56
C CYS A 72 11.36 8.68 5.55
N MET A 73 11.08 7.56 6.19
CA MET A 73 9.74 7.01 6.30
C MET A 73 8.78 7.91 7.09
N LYS A 74 9.29 8.87 7.86
CA LYS A 74 8.47 9.83 8.57
C LYS A 74 7.51 10.57 7.62
N PHE A 75 7.91 10.78 6.39
CA PHE A 75 7.05 11.38 5.36
C PHE A 75 5.72 10.63 5.21
N PHE A 76 5.74 9.31 5.39
CA PHE A 76 4.56 8.45 5.18
C PHE A 76 3.65 8.33 6.40
N GLU A 77 3.98 8.98 7.52
CA GLU A 77 3.09 9.04 8.67
C GLU A 77 1.86 9.90 8.32
N ASN A 78 0.67 9.40 8.60
CA ASN A 78 -0.61 10.05 8.28
C ASN A 78 -0.72 10.43 6.80
N CYS A 79 -0.17 9.58 5.92
CA CYS A 79 -0.04 9.88 4.51
C CYS A 79 -1.12 9.17 3.69
N ARG A 80 -1.90 9.97 2.94
CA ARG A 80 -2.89 9.49 1.99
C ARG A 80 -2.57 10.12 0.63
N VAL A 81 -2.43 9.29 -0.39
CA VAL A 81 -1.97 9.71 -1.72
C VAL A 81 -2.78 9.03 -2.81
N SER A 82 -2.76 9.62 -4.00
CA SER A 82 -3.22 8.98 -5.23
C SER A 82 -2.00 8.57 -6.04
N LEU A 83 -2.09 7.46 -6.76
CA LEU A 83 -0.98 6.97 -7.57
C LEU A 83 -1.05 7.53 -8.98
N ASN A 84 0.10 7.91 -9.53
CA ASN A 84 0.25 8.19 -10.95
C ASN A 84 0.51 6.90 -11.74
N GLN A 85 0.66 7.01 -13.06
CA GLN A 85 0.84 5.84 -13.92
C GLN A 85 2.09 5.03 -13.58
N ASN A 86 3.21 5.71 -13.31
CA ASN A 86 4.46 5.03 -12.96
C ASN A 86 4.34 4.31 -11.60
N GLU A 87 3.71 4.96 -10.64
CA GLU A 87 3.50 4.37 -9.32
C GLU A 87 2.61 3.15 -9.38
N ARG A 88 1.55 3.19 -10.19
CA ARG A 88 0.73 2.00 -10.44
C ARG A 88 1.52 0.89 -11.10
N PHE A 89 2.43 1.23 -12.00
CA PHE A 89 3.31 0.24 -12.63
C PHE A 89 4.21 -0.45 -11.59
N TYR A 90 4.83 0.33 -10.69
CA TYR A 90 5.66 -0.24 -9.63
C TYR A 90 4.87 -1.15 -8.70
N LEU A 91 3.66 -0.72 -8.32
CA LEU A 91 2.79 -1.55 -7.49
C LEU A 91 2.39 -2.85 -8.22
N GLY A 92 2.09 -2.76 -9.51
CA GLY A 92 1.79 -3.93 -10.34
C GLY A 92 2.95 -4.91 -10.40
N GLN A 93 4.19 -4.42 -10.46
CA GLN A 93 5.39 -5.25 -10.40
C GLN A 93 5.50 -5.99 -9.07
N ILE A 94 5.25 -5.31 -7.96
CA ILE A 94 5.26 -5.93 -6.63
C ILE A 94 4.25 -7.08 -6.58
N ILE A 95 3.03 -6.84 -7.03
CA ILE A 95 1.96 -7.85 -7.02
C ILE A 95 2.35 -9.04 -7.90
N SER A 96 2.80 -8.78 -9.12
CA SER A 96 3.16 -9.82 -10.08
C SER A 96 4.30 -10.70 -9.56
N GLU A 97 5.36 -10.08 -9.04
CA GLU A 97 6.52 -10.83 -8.55
C GLU A 97 6.22 -11.54 -7.23
N THR A 98 5.37 -10.99 -6.38
CA THR A 98 4.94 -11.66 -5.15
C THR A 98 4.21 -12.95 -5.45
N ARG A 99 3.35 -12.97 -6.47
CA ARG A 99 2.64 -14.17 -6.89
C ARG A 99 3.57 -15.27 -7.39
N LYS A 100 4.71 -14.89 -7.95
CA LYS A 100 5.73 -15.84 -8.43
C LYS A 100 6.59 -16.38 -7.28
N THR A 101 6.88 -15.56 -6.28
CA THR A 101 7.84 -15.85 -5.22
C THR A 101 7.20 -16.56 -4.03
N PHE A 102 5.98 -16.18 -3.69
CA PHE A 102 5.28 -16.66 -2.51
C PHE A 102 4.01 -17.39 -2.89
N TYR A 103 3.74 -18.49 -2.20
CA TYR A 103 2.49 -19.21 -2.34
C TYR A 103 1.60 -18.88 -1.16
N THR A 104 0.55 -18.10 -1.42
CA THR A 104 -0.48 -17.80 -0.42
C THR A 104 -1.82 -17.80 -1.11
N PRO A 105 -2.78 -18.63 -0.68
CA PRO A 105 -4.13 -18.60 -1.25
C PRO A 105 -4.77 -17.23 -0.98
N LEU A 106 -4.97 -16.46 -2.04
CA LEU A 106 -5.43 -15.06 -1.95
C LEU A 106 -6.86 -14.94 -1.39
N ASN A 107 -7.62 -16.02 -1.42
CA ASN A 107 -9.01 -16.04 -0.96
C ASN A 107 -9.15 -16.58 0.46
N ASN A 108 -8.07 -16.83 1.18
CA ASN A 108 -8.12 -17.30 2.56
C ASN A 108 -7.59 -16.21 3.50
N PRO A 109 -8.48 -15.47 4.17
CA PRO A 109 -8.05 -14.37 5.05
C PRO A 109 -7.35 -14.83 6.33
N ASN A 110 -7.36 -16.12 6.62
CA ASN A 110 -6.75 -16.65 7.85
C ASN A 110 -5.29 -17.01 7.69
N ILE A 111 -4.74 -16.93 6.48
CA ILE A 111 -3.33 -17.20 6.25
C ILE A 111 -2.54 -15.91 6.49
N CYS A 112 -1.74 -15.95 7.56
CA CYS A 112 -0.94 -14.80 7.97
C CYS A 112 0.51 -14.88 7.50
N LEU A 113 0.97 -16.05 7.05
CA LEU A 113 2.34 -16.27 6.61
C LEU A 113 2.39 -16.54 5.11
N LEU A 114 3.25 -15.82 4.42
CA LEU A 114 3.55 -16.10 3.02
C LEU A 114 4.52 -17.28 2.96
N GLU A 115 4.16 -18.31 2.21
CA GLU A 115 5.04 -19.43 1.96
C GLU A 115 5.80 -19.18 0.67
N ARG A 116 7.12 -19.43 0.72
CA ARG A 116 7.94 -19.27 -0.47
C ARG A 116 7.61 -20.38 -1.47
N ASN A 117 7.34 -20.01 -2.70
CA ASN A 117 7.13 -20.97 -3.77
C ASN A 117 8.42 -21.76 -4.00
N SER A 118 8.33 -23.06 -4.17
CA SER A 118 9.49 -23.93 -4.42
C SER A 118 10.20 -23.61 -5.75
N VAL A 119 9.46 -23.03 -6.71
CA VAL A 119 10.00 -22.60 -8.00
C VAL A 119 9.59 -21.17 -8.23
N HIS A 120 10.56 -20.27 -8.32
CA HIS A 120 10.33 -18.86 -8.60
C HIS A 120 11.34 -18.35 -9.63
N ASP A 121 10.99 -17.29 -10.31
CA ASP A 121 11.85 -16.67 -11.31
C ASP A 121 13.09 -16.05 -10.68
N PHE A 122 14.19 -16.08 -11.42
CA PHE A 122 15.42 -15.45 -10.97
C PHE A 122 15.21 -13.98 -10.66
N GLY A 123 15.62 -13.58 -9.46
CA GLY A 123 15.59 -12.19 -9.05
C GLY A 123 14.22 -11.65 -8.62
N SER A 124 13.19 -12.50 -8.46
CA SER A 124 11.85 -12.06 -8.09
C SER A 124 11.82 -11.26 -6.79
N GLU A 125 12.50 -11.73 -5.75
CA GLU A 125 12.57 -11.00 -4.48
C GLU A 125 13.24 -9.65 -4.65
N GLN A 126 14.31 -9.59 -5.43
CA GLN A 126 15.01 -8.35 -5.68
C GLN A 126 14.13 -7.35 -6.44
N ILE A 127 13.36 -7.83 -7.40
CA ILE A 127 12.42 -6.96 -8.13
C ILE A 127 11.35 -6.40 -7.20
N ILE A 128 10.85 -7.21 -6.26
CA ILE A 128 9.88 -6.74 -5.25
C ILE A 128 10.46 -5.57 -4.46
N PHE A 129 11.68 -5.73 -3.92
CA PHE A 129 12.31 -4.68 -3.12
C PHE A 129 12.62 -3.43 -3.93
N LEU A 130 13.15 -3.59 -5.15
CA LEU A 130 13.44 -2.47 -6.03
C LEU A 130 12.17 -1.71 -6.41
N SER A 131 11.11 -2.44 -6.72
CA SER A 131 9.83 -1.82 -7.10
C SER A 131 9.19 -1.07 -5.94
N LEU A 132 9.28 -1.62 -4.73
CA LEU A 132 8.81 -0.95 -3.53
C LEU A 132 9.60 0.34 -3.28
N GLU A 133 10.92 0.29 -3.38
CA GLU A 133 11.77 1.48 -3.23
C GLU A 133 11.42 2.55 -4.27
N LEU A 134 11.26 2.17 -5.54
CA LEU A 134 10.87 3.10 -6.59
C LEU A 134 9.51 3.73 -6.32
N LEU A 135 8.54 2.95 -5.86
CA LEU A 135 7.22 3.46 -5.50
C LEU A 135 7.33 4.50 -4.37
N LEU A 136 8.03 4.18 -3.31
CA LEU A 136 8.18 5.08 -2.16
C LEU A 136 8.93 6.36 -2.53
N ILE A 137 9.99 6.26 -3.33
CA ILE A 137 10.75 7.41 -3.80
C ILE A 137 9.89 8.30 -4.69
N SER A 138 9.14 7.73 -5.61
CA SER A 138 8.27 8.48 -6.51
C SER A 138 7.22 9.26 -5.73
N LEU A 139 6.56 8.62 -4.77
CA LEU A 139 5.56 9.26 -3.92
C LEU A 139 6.17 10.41 -3.12
N GLN A 140 7.31 10.19 -2.49
CA GLN A 140 7.95 11.22 -1.68
C GLN A 140 8.37 12.41 -2.53
N ARG A 141 8.95 12.18 -3.70
CA ARG A 141 9.33 13.26 -4.63
C ARG A 141 8.12 14.06 -5.07
N ARG A 142 7.04 13.37 -5.46
CA ARG A 142 5.85 14.02 -6.03
C ARG A 142 5.09 14.85 -5.00
N TYR A 143 4.96 14.36 -3.77
CA TYR A 143 4.18 15.03 -2.72
C TYR A 143 5.01 15.97 -1.84
N SER A 144 6.34 15.87 -1.85
CA SER A 144 7.23 16.76 -1.10
C SER A 144 7.72 17.93 -1.92
N THR A 145 7.66 17.86 -3.25
CA THR A 145 8.16 18.91 -4.12
C THR A 145 7.27 20.15 -3.98
N PRO A 146 7.83 21.32 -3.62
CA PRO A 146 7.02 22.54 -3.58
C PRO A 146 6.46 22.86 -4.96
N PRO A 147 5.35 23.61 -5.03
CA PRO A 147 4.79 24.02 -6.31
C PRO A 147 5.88 24.63 -7.18
N ALA A 148 5.88 24.30 -8.48
CA ALA A 148 6.87 24.82 -9.41
C ALA A 148 6.79 26.34 -9.43
N ILE A 149 7.94 27.00 -9.28
CA ILE A 149 8.04 28.44 -9.43
C ILE A 149 7.92 28.74 -10.93
N ASP A 150 7.02 29.67 -11.28
CA ASP A 150 6.89 30.10 -12.66
C ASP A 150 8.23 30.70 -13.12
N PRO A 151 8.86 30.16 -14.16
CA PRO A 151 10.14 30.68 -14.64
C PRO A 151 10.07 32.15 -15.09
N VAL A 152 8.89 32.63 -15.45
CA VAL A 152 8.69 34.01 -15.86
C VAL A 152 8.65 34.95 -14.65
N ALA A 153 8.29 34.42 -13.47
CA ALA A 153 8.21 35.19 -12.24
C ALA A 153 9.54 35.26 -11.48
N SER A 154 10.54 34.54 -11.92
CA SER A 154 11.86 34.48 -11.25
C SER A 154 12.86 35.43 -11.89
#